data_1725c196c3f053b1e98039d1ef6ee27b
#
_entry.id   1725c196c3f053b1e98039d1ef6ee27b
#
_cell.length_a   1.000
_cell.length_b   1.000
_cell.length_c   1.000
_cell.angle_alpha   90.00
_cell.angle_beta   90.00
_cell.angle_gamma   90.00
#
_symmetry.space_group_name_H-M   'P 1'
#
loop_
_entity.id
_entity.type
_entity.pdbx_description
1 polymer ?
#
loop_
_entity_poly.entity_id
_entity_poly.type
_entity_poly.pdbx_seq_one_letter_code
_entity_poly.pdbx_strand_id
1 'polypeptide(L)'
;FMPYAAFRNGKDGEIDYHVLGSQNYDYPCMDWYLIPQLLKQEYWSEPYYDEGGGNIIMSTYAKPLYNSDGEVFAIFTANISLSQFTDTISHLKPYESSYTYLLSRNGSFLTHADRSKIMNETIFSEAFDGNNQAQEQIGHEMLAGHTGTKHFNYKGKDSYAFYTPIQHIGWSVCTVCPSKIILHDLDSISREIIYTFLAGMLALFLMVYSIIRRLARPLEKFSESARQIALGRFDVKLPNVHSNDEIKDLHDSLSYMQHSLSAYVTELQATTASKERIE
;
A
#
# COMPACT_ATOMS: atom_id res chain seq x y z
N PHE A 1 32.35 -34.78 26.76
CA PHE A 1 33.18 -34.40 25.60
C PHE A 1 32.36 -33.60 24.62
N MET A 2 32.73 -32.37 24.34
CA MET A 2 32.01 -31.45 23.48
C MET A 2 32.96 -30.92 22.39
N PRO A 3 33.04 -31.56 21.22
CA PRO A 3 33.81 -31.08 20.10
C PRO A 3 33.10 -29.86 19.49
N TYR A 4 33.86 -28.84 19.16
CA TYR A 4 33.40 -27.61 18.54
C TYR A 4 34.18 -27.34 17.26
N ALA A 5 33.51 -26.95 16.21
CA ALA A 5 34.09 -26.55 14.95
C ALA A 5 33.58 -25.16 14.56
N ALA A 6 34.47 -24.25 14.25
CA ALA A 6 34.12 -22.92 13.81
C ALA A 6 34.92 -22.52 12.57
N PHE A 7 34.35 -21.65 11.75
CA PHE A 7 35.10 -21.06 10.65
C PHE A 7 36.16 -20.10 11.18
N ARG A 8 37.39 -20.30 10.76
CA ARG A 8 38.51 -19.44 11.18
C ARG A 8 38.31 -18.02 10.66
N ASN A 9 38.23 -17.04 11.57
CA ASN A 9 38.08 -15.62 11.25
C ASN A 9 36.90 -15.32 10.28
N GLY A 10 35.87 -16.16 10.27
CA GLY A 10 34.70 -15.97 9.40
C GLY A 10 34.99 -16.17 7.90
N LYS A 11 36.09 -16.81 7.54
CA LYS A 11 36.40 -17.16 6.15
C LYS A 11 35.86 -18.53 5.80
N ASP A 12 35.12 -18.61 4.71
CA ASP A 12 34.64 -19.88 4.17
C ASP A 12 35.81 -20.79 3.79
N GLY A 13 35.81 -22.03 4.32
CA GLY A 13 36.71 -23.08 3.97
C GLY A 13 37.79 -23.41 4.99
N GLU A 14 38.07 -22.58 5.99
CA GLU A 14 38.95 -22.92 7.09
C GLU A 14 38.16 -23.20 8.37
N ILE A 15 38.24 -24.43 8.89
CA ILE A 15 37.55 -24.87 10.09
C ILE A 15 38.55 -25.12 11.20
N ASP A 16 38.39 -24.45 12.32
CA ASP A 16 39.13 -24.73 13.56
C ASP A 16 38.29 -25.67 14.42
N TYR A 17 38.95 -26.70 14.93
CA TYR A 17 38.39 -27.70 15.83
C TYR A 17 38.87 -27.47 17.24
N HIS A 18 37.98 -27.32 18.17
CA HIS A 18 38.28 -27.16 19.59
C HIS A 18 37.46 -28.14 20.42
N VAL A 19 37.98 -28.45 21.60
CA VAL A 19 37.20 -29.13 22.63
C VAL A 19 36.75 -28.06 23.62
N LEU A 20 35.43 -27.79 23.65
CA LEU A 20 34.86 -26.92 24.66
C LEU A 20 34.54 -27.71 25.91
N GLY A 21 34.96 -27.20 27.03
CA GLY A 21 34.72 -27.78 28.34
C GLY A 21 35.81 -27.38 29.28
N SER A 22 35.71 -26.23 29.91
CA SER A 22 36.35 -25.97 31.18
C SER A 22 35.64 -26.82 32.25
N GLN A 23 36.36 -27.17 33.36
CA GLN A 23 35.72 -27.87 34.47
C GLN A 23 34.53 -27.17 35.09
N ASN A 24 34.26 -25.92 34.70
CA ASN A 24 33.18 -25.04 35.20
C ASN A 24 32.06 -24.79 34.18
N TYR A 25 32.12 -25.39 32.96
CA TYR A 25 31.07 -25.20 31.96
C TYR A 25 29.96 -26.27 32.10
N ASP A 26 28.86 -25.91 32.72
CA ASP A 26 27.79 -26.84 33.08
C ASP A 26 26.75 -26.97 31.92
N TYR A 27 27.28 -27.42 30.76
CA TYR A 27 26.41 -27.61 29.56
C TYR A 27 25.23 -28.58 29.75
N PRO A 28 25.29 -29.60 30.68
CA PRO A 28 24.12 -30.46 30.88
C PRO A 28 22.86 -29.76 31.39
N CYS A 29 23.02 -28.58 31.99
CA CYS A 29 21.89 -27.74 32.45
C CYS A 29 21.38 -26.77 31.40
N MET A 30 22.06 -26.63 30.28
CA MET A 30 21.66 -25.75 29.21
C MET A 30 20.45 -26.29 28.44
N ASP A 31 19.53 -25.41 28.04
CA ASP A 31 18.29 -25.79 27.34
C ASP A 31 18.56 -26.49 26.00
N TRP A 32 19.60 -26.03 25.24
CA TRP A 32 19.99 -26.62 23.96
C TRP A 32 20.54 -28.08 24.11
N TYR A 33 20.94 -28.51 25.30
CA TYR A 33 21.33 -29.88 25.58
C TYR A 33 20.20 -30.67 26.23
N LEU A 34 19.62 -30.12 27.30
CA LEU A 34 18.67 -30.82 28.14
C LEU A 34 17.32 -31.07 27.43
N ILE A 35 16.81 -30.08 26.70
CA ILE A 35 15.49 -30.18 26.04
C ILE A 35 15.49 -31.24 24.93
N PRO A 36 16.44 -31.25 23.97
CA PRO A 36 16.50 -32.33 22.97
C PRO A 36 16.68 -33.71 23.55
N GLN A 37 17.43 -33.82 24.65
CA GLN A 37 17.64 -35.11 25.34
C GLN A 37 16.33 -35.64 25.97
N LEU A 38 15.58 -34.78 26.63
CA LEU A 38 14.34 -35.15 27.31
C LEU A 38 13.18 -35.37 26.35
N LEU A 39 12.99 -34.45 25.41
CA LEU A 39 11.86 -34.47 24.47
C LEU A 39 12.11 -35.32 23.23
N LYS A 40 13.37 -35.80 23.03
CA LYS A 40 13.78 -36.61 21.87
C LYS A 40 13.37 -35.97 20.53
N GLN A 41 13.51 -34.64 20.40
CA GLN A 41 13.19 -33.87 19.19
C GLN A 41 14.17 -32.73 19.01
N GLU A 42 14.25 -32.22 17.79
CA GLU A 42 15.01 -31.01 17.48
C GLU A 42 14.46 -29.79 18.20
N TYR A 43 15.37 -28.90 18.57
CA TYR A 43 15.03 -27.72 19.37
C TYR A 43 15.92 -26.53 19.00
N TRP A 44 15.33 -25.34 18.98
CA TRP A 44 16.02 -24.05 18.94
C TRP A 44 16.01 -23.44 20.33
N SER A 45 17.17 -23.11 20.87
CA SER A 45 17.30 -22.48 22.18
C SER A 45 16.77 -21.06 22.19
N GLU A 46 16.36 -20.60 23.36
CA GLU A 46 16.22 -19.16 23.60
C GLU A 46 17.59 -18.48 23.47
N PRO A 47 17.67 -17.15 23.26
CA PRO A 47 18.93 -16.42 23.22
C PRO A 47 19.71 -16.58 24.51
N TYR A 48 21.01 -16.85 24.41
CA TYR A 48 21.91 -16.89 25.56
C TYR A 48 23.29 -16.33 25.19
N TYR A 49 24.06 -15.93 26.22
CA TYR A 49 25.43 -15.53 26.05
C TYR A 49 26.32 -16.79 26.23
N ASP A 50 27.13 -17.12 25.22
CA ASP A 50 27.99 -18.28 25.22
C ASP A 50 29.35 -17.91 25.80
N GLU A 51 29.52 -18.15 27.10
CA GLU A 51 30.75 -17.92 27.81
C GLU A 51 31.78 -19.06 27.50
N GLY A 52 32.87 -18.69 26.86
CA GLY A 52 33.93 -19.62 26.52
C GLY A 52 33.82 -20.34 25.17
N GLY A 53 32.64 -20.28 24.50
CA GLY A 53 32.44 -20.85 23.17
C GLY A 53 32.49 -19.84 22.03
N GLY A 54 32.68 -18.58 22.32
CA GLY A 54 32.73 -17.49 21.34
C GLY A 54 32.55 -16.14 21.98
N ASN A 55 32.07 -16.08 23.21
CA ASN A 55 31.76 -14.87 23.97
C ASN A 55 30.78 -13.94 23.19
N ILE A 56 29.79 -14.54 22.60
CA ILE A 56 28.78 -13.85 21.79
C ILE A 56 27.37 -14.28 22.22
N ILE A 57 26.41 -13.42 21.91
CA ILE A 57 24.98 -13.75 22.05
C ILE A 57 24.61 -14.64 20.86
N MET A 58 24.04 -15.81 21.15
CA MET A 58 23.64 -16.76 20.13
C MET A 58 22.33 -17.47 20.46
N SER A 59 21.77 -18.13 19.45
CA SER A 59 20.75 -19.17 19.59
C SER A 59 21.29 -20.45 18.94
N THR A 60 21.00 -21.60 19.53
CA THR A 60 21.51 -22.89 19.13
C THR A 60 20.41 -23.79 18.61
N TYR A 61 20.58 -24.27 17.39
CA TYR A 61 19.82 -25.41 16.90
C TYR A 61 20.47 -26.70 17.46
N ALA A 62 19.67 -27.54 18.07
CA ALA A 62 20.10 -28.79 18.64
C ALA A 62 19.28 -29.97 18.14
N LYS A 63 19.95 -31.01 17.63
CA LYS A 63 19.31 -32.20 17.07
C LYS A 63 19.84 -33.46 17.79
N PRO A 64 18.96 -34.26 18.43
CA PRO A 64 19.39 -35.50 19.06
C PRO A 64 19.76 -36.54 18.00
N LEU A 65 20.82 -37.28 18.28
CA LEU A 65 21.27 -38.42 17.49
C LEU A 65 20.98 -39.70 18.28
N TYR A 66 20.45 -40.71 17.60
CA TYR A 66 19.95 -41.93 18.22
C TYR A 66 20.88 -43.12 17.92
N ASN A 67 21.04 -43.98 18.91
CA ASN A 67 21.68 -45.30 18.74
C ASN A 67 20.68 -46.30 18.12
N SER A 68 21.13 -47.55 17.89
CA SER A 68 20.29 -48.64 17.38
C SER A 68 19.07 -48.95 18.26
N ASP A 69 19.13 -48.64 19.53
CA ASP A 69 18.10 -48.92 20.54
C ASP A 69 17.10 -47.76 20.69
N GLY A 70 17.28 -46.67 19.90
CA GLY A 70 16.42 -45.49 19.92
C GLY A 70 16.68 -44.57 21.13
N GLU A 71 17.83 -44.69 21.76
CA GLU A 71 18.25 -43.79 22.84
C GLU A 71 19.14 -42.67 22.29
N VAL A 72 19.02 -41.50 22.87
CA VAL A 72 19.87 -40.36 22.51
C VAL A 72 21.27 -40.57 23.04
N PHE A 73 22.26 -40.78 22.15
CA PHE A 73 23.64 -40.96 22.52
C PHE A 73 24.50 -39.71 22.31
N ALA A 74 24.05 -38.76 21.50
CA ALA A 74 24.73 -37.50 21.26
C ALA A 74 23.72 -36.42 20.82
N ILE A 75 24.12 -35.15 20.93
CA ILE A 75 23.37 -34.02 20.41
C ILE A 75 24.26 -33.25 19.45
N PHE A 76 23.80 -33.11 18.22
CA PHE A 76 24.41 -32.24 17.23
C PHE A 76 23.91 -30.82 17.43
N THR A 77 24.79 -29.83 17.46
CA THR A 77 24.44 -28.43 17.62
C THR A 77 24.99 -27.56 16.50
N ALA A 78 24.21 -26.52 16.10
CA ALA A 78 24.63 -25.46 15.20
C ALA A 78 24.27 -24.13 15.80
N ASN A 79 25.26 -23.25 15.95
CA ASN A 79 25.10 -21.97 16.63
C ASN A 79 24.93 -20.83 15.61
N ILE A 80 24.00 -19.94 15.86
CA ILE A 80 23.79 -18.69 15.08
C ILE A 80 24.12 -17.50 15.96
N SER A 81 25.09 -16.70 15.55
CA SER A 81 25.35 -15.40 16.17
C SER A 81 24.19 -14.44 15.91
N LEU A 82 23.52 -13.98 16.96
CA LEU A 82 22.37 -13.09 16.82
C LEU A 82 22.77 -11.70 16.34
N SER A 83 24.00 -11.25 16.57
CA SER A 83 24.49 -9.99 16.02
C SER A 83 24.65 -10.05 14.50
N GLN A 84 25.31 -11.12 13.98
CA GLN A 84 25.46 -11.33 12.54
C GLN A 84 24.11 -11.59 11.87
N PHE A 85 23.22 -12.31 12.54
CA PHE A 85 21.88 -12.56 12.04
C PHE A 85 21.05 -11.28 11.99
N THR A 86 21.16 -10.39 13.00
CA THR A 86 20.54 -9.06 12.99
C THR A 86 21.03 -8.24 11.81
N ASP A 87 22.34 -8.27 11.49
CA ASP A 87 22.86 -7.55 10.32
C ASP A 87 22.22 -8.05 9.02
N THR A 88 22.14 -9.37 8.85
CA THR A 88 21.50 -9.98 7.68
C THR A 88 20.02 -9.58 7.56
N ILE A 89 19.26 -9.69 8.65
CA ILE A 89 17.82 -9.33 8.68
C ILE A 89 17.62 -7.81 8.49
N SER A 90 18.53 -6.98 8.99
CA SER A 90 18.43 -5.52 8.85
C SER A 90 18.48 -5.04 7.39
N HIS A 91 19.05 -5.85 6.50
CA HIS A 91 19.04 -5.58 5.05
C HIS A 91 17.72 -5.99 4.38
N LEU A 92 16.91 -6.82 5.01
CA LEU A 92 15.58 -7.23 4.52
C LEU A 92 14.55 -6.15 4.88
N LYS A 93 14.70 -4.96 4.29
CA LYS A 93 13.79 -3.83 4.49
C LYS A 93 12.94 -3.65 3.24
N PRO A 94 11.62 -3.81 3.31
CA PRO A 94 10.75 -3.48 2.18
C PRO A 94 10.78 -1.99 1.84
N TYR A 95 11.08 -1.12 2.83
CA TYR A 95 11.25 0.33 2.68
C TYR A 95 12.39 0.82 3.58
N GLU A 96 13.08 1.91 3.20
CA GLU A 96 14.24 2.44 3.94
C GLU A 96 13.97 2.72 5.43
N SER A 97 12.78 3.16 5.76
CA SER A 97 12.38 3.47 7.16
C SER A 97 11.60 2.37 7.84
N SER A 98 11.43 1.20 7.19
CA SER A 98 10.92 0.01 7.86
C SER A 98 12.01 -0.70 8.64
N TYR A 99 11.64 -1.46 9.65
CA TYR A 99 12.56 -2.34 10.35
C TYR A 99 11.89 -3.68 10.63
N THR A 100 12.72 -4.71 10.65
CA THR A 100 12.29 -6.08 10.88
C THR A 100 12.94 -6.60 12.15
N TYR A 101 12.17 -7.29 12.98
CA TYR A 101 12.66 -7.99 14.16
C TYR A 101 12.10 -9.41 14.21
N LEU A 102 12.80 -10.27 14.93
CA LEU A 102 12.37 -11.63 15.21
C LEU A 102 12.17 -11.80 16.70
N LEU A 103 11.14 -12.58 17.04
CA LEU A 103 10.86 -13.00 18.41
C LEU A 103 11.08 -14.50 18.55
N SER A 104 11.61 -14.90 19.68
CA SER A 104 11.63 -16.27 20.16
C SER A 104 10.25 -16.70 20.68
N ARG A 105 10.15 -17.95 21.16
CA ARG A 105 8.91 -18.52 21.70
C ARG A 105 8.39 -17.81 22.95
N ASN A 106 9.27 -17.20 23.72
CA ASN A 106 8.91 -16.46 24.93
C ASN A 106 8.74 -14.96 24.69
N GLY A 107 8.89 -14.49 23.44
CA GLY A 107 8.75 -13.08 23.06
C GLY A 107 10.03 -12.25 23.22
N SER A 108 11.20 -12.89 23.53
CA SER A 108 12.48 -12.21 23.55
C SER A 108 12.92 -11.82 22.13
N PHE A 109 13.57 -10.66 22.01
CA PHE A 109 14.12 -10.23 20.73
C PHE A 109 15.34 -11.06 20.34
N LEU A 110 15.23 -11.82 19.26
CA LEU A 110 16.33 -12.52 18.59
C LEU A 110 17.12 -11.57 17.70
N THR A 111 16.43 -10.69 17.01
CA THR A 111 16.99 -9.59 16.22
C THR A 111 16.19 -8.33 16.47
N HIS A 112 16.86 -7.19 16.53
CA HIS A 112 16.22 -5.88 16.69
C HIS A 112 17.13 -4.78 16.12
N ALA A 113 16.54 -3.67 15.63
CA ALA A 113 17.30 -2.51 15.14
C ALA A 113 18.16 -1.88 16.24
N ASP A 114 17.66 -1.87 17.47
CA ASP A 114 18.42 -1.53 18.67
C ASP A 114 18.97 -2.81 19.28
N ARG A 115 20.27 -3.02 19.13
CA ARG A 115 20.95 -4.23 19.59
C ARG A 115 20.93 -4.40 21.12
N SER A 116 20.77 -3.33 21.87
CA SER A 116 20.70 -3.40 23.35
C SER A 116 19.49 -4.17 23.85
N LYS A 117 18.45 -4.32 23.01
CA LYS A 117 17.23 -5.05 23.34
C LYS A 117 17.36 -6.57 23.19
N ILE A 118 18.33 -7.04 22.40
CA ILE A 118 18.58 -8.47 22.22
C ILE A 118 18.99 -9.06 23.57
N MET A 119 18.30 -10.10 24.03
CA MET A 119 18.37 -10.73 25.35
C MET A 119 17.85 -9.89 26.56
N ASN A 120 17.82 -8.58 26.46
CA ASN A 120 17.51 -7.72 27.60
C ASN A 120 16.04 -7.36 27.67
N GLU A 121 15.33 -7.40 26.54
CA GLU A 121 13.93 -7.02 26.46
C GLU A 121 13.10 -8.09 25.70
N THR A 122 11.81 -8.09 26.01
CA THR A 122 10.79 -8.80 25.26
C THR A 122 9.86 -7.79 24.59
N ILE A 123 9.05 -8.24 23.63
CA ILE A 123 8.02 -7.38 23.04
C ILE A 123 7.04 -6.87 24.11
N PHE A 124 6.80 -7.64 25.17
CA PHE A 124 5.91 -7.29 26.27
C PHE A 124 6.51 -6.23 27.19
N SER A 125 7.82 -6.31 27.53
CA SER A 125 8.49 -5.27 28.31
C SER A 125 8.54 -3.95 27.54
N GLU A 126 8.85 -3.99 26.25
CA GLU A 126 8.82 -2.79 25.40
C GLU A 126 7.41 -2.19 25.29
N ALA A 127 6.39 -3.04 25.15
CA ALA A 127 5.00 -2.60 25.12
C ALA A 127 4.54 -1.97 26.44
N PHE A 128 4.96 -2.53 27.57
CA PHE A 128 4.67 -2.02 28.89
C PHE A 128 5.32 -0.65 29.13
N ASP A 129 6.62 -0.52 28.85
CA ASP A 129 7.35 0.73 29.00
C ASP A 129 6.81 1.84 28.08
N GLY A 130 6.36 1.46 26.88
CA GLY A 130 5.72 2.36 25.92
C GLY A 130 4.23 2.60 26.16
N ASN A 131 3.61 1.94 27.16
CA ASN A 131 2.16 1.93 27.39
C ASN A 131 1.37 1.64 26.10
N ASN A 132 1.84 0.64 25.31
CA ASN A 132 1.36 0.34 23.98
C ASN A 132 0.60 -1.01 23.95
N GLN A 133 -0.68 -0.96 24.28
CA GLN A 133 -1.56 -2.13 24.30
C GLN A 133 -1.66 -2.82 22.92
N ALA A 134 -1.56 -2.07 21.84
CA ALA A 134 -1.59 -2.65 20.49
C ALA A 134 -0.32 -3.47 20.20
N GLN A 135 0.85 -3.04 20.71
CA GLN A 135 2.10 -3.80 20.59
C GLN A 135 2.06 -5.07 21.43
N GLU A 136 1.48 -5.00 22.64
CA GLU A 136 1.26 -6.18 23.50
C GLU A 136 0.38 -7.22 22.77
N GLN A 137 -0.72 -6.79 22.16
CA GLN A 137 -1.59 -7.67 21.38
C GLN A 137 -0.86 -8.30 20.18
N ILE A 138 -0.01 -7.54 19.46
CA ILE A 138 0.85 -8.07 18.41
C ILE A 138 1.74 -9.18 18.95
N GLY A 139 2.35 -8.96 20.11
CA GLY A 139 3.16 -9.98 20.78
C GLY A 139 2.40 -11.27 21.04
N HIS A 140 1.21 -11.20 21.60
CA HIS A 140 0.35 -12.38 21.84
C HIS A 140 -0.03 -13.11 20.55
N GLU A 141 -0.39 -12.38 19.49
CA GLU A 141 -0.71 -12.98 18.19
C GLU A 141 0.51 -13.69 17.57
N MET A 142 1.68 -13.06 17.66
CA MET A 142 2.92 -13.64 17.16
C MET A 142 3.30 -14.93 17.90
N LEU A 143 3.20 -14.95 19.21
CA LEU A 143 3.49 -16.13 20.04
C LEU A 143 2.45 -17.25 19.85
N ALA A 144 1.20 -16.88 19.56
CA ALA A 144 0.16 -17.85 19.18
C ALA A 144 0.37 -18.45 17.77
N GLY A 145 1.37 -17.99 17.02
CA GLY A 145 1.64 -18.47 15.67
C GLY A 145 0.69 -17.95 14.61
N HIS A 146 0.06 -16.81 14.84
CA HIS A 146 -0.84 -16.19 13.88
C HIS A 146 -0.08 -15.33 12.87
N THR A 147 -0.59 -15.26 11.64
CA THR A 147 -0.17 -14.29 10.64
C THR A 147 -1.18 -13.16 10.61
N GLY A 148 -0.69 -11.92 10.59
CA GLY A 148 -1.59 -10.78 10.59
C GLY A 148 -0.93 -9.45 10.27
N THR A 149 -1.80 -8.44 10.23
CA THR A 149 -1.41 -7.03 10.09
C THR A 149 -2.13 -6.22 11.13
N LYS A 150 -1.42 -5.34 11.81
CA LYS A 150 -2.02 -4.46 12.81
C LYS A 150 -1.51 -3.04 12.68
N HIS A 151 -2.43 -2.11 12.75
CA HIS A 151 -2.13 -0.68 12.79
C HIS A 151 -1.91 -0.26 14.24
N PHE A 152 -0.81 0.47 14.51
CA PHE A 152 -0.49 0.93 15.85
C PHE A 152 0.46 2.14 15.83
N ASN A 153 0.54 2.82 16.95
CA ASN A 153 1.51 3.91 17.11
C ASN A 153 2.80 3.34 17.69
N TYR A 154 3.89 3.44 16.95
CA TYR A 154 5.20 3.04 17.41
C TYR A 154 6.12 4.26 17.58
N LYS A 155 6.53 4.53 18.82
CA LYS A 155 7.41 5.69 19.17
C LYS A 155 6.92 7.02 18.58
N GLY A 156 5.60 7.27 18.66
CA GLY A 156 5.00 8.49 18.13
C GLY A 156 4.77 8.52 16.62
N LYS A 157 5.07 7.43 15.92
CA LYS A 157 4.84 7.26 14.47
C LYS A 157 3.72 6.27 14.22
N ASP A 158 2.76 6.70 13.45
CA ASP A 158 1.70 5.84 12.95
C ASP A 158 2.27 4.77 12.01
N SER A 159 2.06 3.50 12.31
CA SER A 159 2.78 2.39 11.68
C SER A 159 1.90 1.15 11.52
N TYR A 160 2.24 0.32 10.55
CA TYR A 160 1.68 -1.01 10.38
C TYR A 160 2.73 -2.06 10.75
N ALA A 161 2.33 -3.03 11.57
CA ALA A 161 3.07 -4.25 11.82
C ALA A 161 2.53 -5.38 10.94
N PHE A 162 3.42 -6.05 10.23
CA PHE A 162 3.16 -7.26 9.45
C PHE A 162 3.90 -8.40 10.11
N TYR A 163 3.20 -9.41 10.59
CA TYR A 163 3.81 -10.51 11.34
C TYR A 163 3.36 -11.87 10.86
N THR A 164 4.27 -12.84 10.96
CA THR A 164 4.03 -14.23 10.59
C THR A 164 4.96 -15.15 11.35
N PRO A 165 4.50 -16.38 11.72
CA PRO A 165 5.38 -17.37 12.33
C PRO A 165 6.36 -17.95 11.31
N ILE A 166 7.55 -18.32 11.81
CA ILE A 166 8.52 -19.13 11.05
C ILE A 166 8.20 -20.59 11.38
N GLN A 167 7.71 -21.29 10.35
CA GLN A 167 7.28 -22.69 10.53
C GLN A 167 8.38 -23.58 11.12
N HIS A 168 7.99 -24.53 11.98
CA HIS A 168 8.83 -25.54 12.63
C HIS A 168 9.88 -25.03 13.64
N ILE A 169 10.10 -23.73 13.76
CA ILE A 169 11.11 -23.17 14.67
C ILE A 169 10.45 -22.62 15.95
N GLY A 170 9.21 -22.14 15.83
CA GLY A 170 8.49 -21.47 16.92
C GLY A 170 8.91 -20.01 17.11
N TRP A 171 9.63 -19.44 16.15
CA TRP A 171 9.93 -18.02 16.08
C TRP A 171 8.91 -17.29 15.25
N SER A 172 8.85 -15.99 15.40
CA SER A 172 7.99 -15.13 14.59
C SER A 172 8.74 -13.92 14.09
N VAL A 173 8.49 -13.55 12.84
CA VAL A 173 9.03 -12.34 12.23
C VAL A 173 7.98 -11.24 12.21
N CYS A 174 8.38 -10.02 12.50
CA CYS A 174 7.55 -8.83 12.34
C CYS A 174 8.32 -7.74 11.60
N THR A 175 7.67 -7.15 10.61
CA THR A 175 8.16 -5.95 9.93
C THR A 175 7.24 -4.78 10.24
N VAL A 176 7.81 -3.70 10.75
CA VAL A 176 7.11 -2.46 11.07
C VAL A 176 7.40 -1.42 10.00
N CYS A 177 6.34 -0.92 9.38
CA CYS A 177 6.41 0.08 8.32
C CYS A 177 5.61 1.32 8.73
N PRO A 178 6.21 2.53 8.72
CA PRO A 178 5.47 3.77 8.93
C PRO A 178 4.37 3.96 7.89
N SER A 179 3.15 4.30 8.33
CA SER A 179 1.97 4.47 7.45
C SER A 179 2.19 5.47 6.33
N LYS A 180 2.91 6.56 6.62
CA LYS A 180 3.20 7.61 5.64
C LYS A 180 3.96 7.10 4.40
N ILE A 181 4.76 6.05 4.54
CA ILE A 181 5.55 5.51 3.44
C ILE A 181 4.71 4.59 2.58
N ILE A 182 3.92 3.73 3.23
CA ILE A 182 3.00 2.83 2.53
C ILE A 182 1.97 3.63 1.73
N LEU A 183 1.49 4.75 2.28
CA LEU A 183 0.45 5.59 1.67
C LEU A 183 1.01 6.63 0.68
N HIS A 184 2.32 6.92 0.70
CA HIS A 184 2.93 7.94 -0.17
C HIS A 184 2.66 7.71 -1.66
N ASP A 185 2.76 6.48 -2.11
CA ASP A 185 2.50 6.13 -3.51
C ASP A 185 1.00 6.27 -3.87
N LEU A 186 0.11 6.01 -2.90
CA LEU A 186 -1.33 6.22 -3.07
C LEU A 186 -1.69 7.70 -3.18
N ASP A 187 -1.01 8.58 -2.44
CA ASP A 187 -1.25 10.03 -2.50
C ASP A 187 -0.86 10.61 -3.88
N SER A 188 0.19 10.10 -4.51
CA SER A 188 0.59 10.53 -5.85
C SER A 188 -0.41 10.09 -6.91
N ILE A 189 -0.85 8.82 -6.86
CA ILE A 189 -1.87 8.27 -7.75
C ILE A 189 -3.21 8.99 -7.58
N SER A 190 -3.60 9.29 -6.34
CA SER A 190 -4.84 10.02 -6.05
C SER A 190 -4.85 11.41 -6.67
N ARG A 191 -3.73 12.13 -6.63
CA ARG A 191 -3.61 13.46 -7.27
C ARG A 191 -3.73 13.38 -8.79
N GLU A 192 -3.09 12.41 -9.42
CA GLU A 192 -3.20 12.21 -10.89
C GLU A 192 -4.64 11.89 -11.32
N ILE A 193 -5.34 11.04 -10.55
CA ILE A 193 -6.75 10.74 -10.79
C ILE A 193 -7.60 11.99 -10.66
N ILE A 194 -7.40 12.81 -9.62
CA ILE A 194 -8.15 14.05 -9.41
C ILE A 194 -7.92 15.03 -10.57
N TYR A 195 -6.66 15.23 -11.00
CA TYR A 195 -6.37 16.12 -12.13
C TYR A 195 -6.98 15.64 -13.44
N THR A 196 -6.91 14.33 -13.72
CA THR A 196 -7.53 13.74 -14.92
C THR A 196 -9.04 13.90 -14.89
N PHE A 197 -9.69 13.69 -13.75
CA PHE A 197 -11.13 13.89 -13.58
C PHE A 197 -11.52 15.36 -13.78
N LEU A 198 -10.80 16.30 -13.18
CA LEU A 198 -11.07 17.74 -13.36
C LEU A 198 -10.89 18.19 -14.80
N ALA A 199 -9.84 17.70 -15.49
CA ALA A 199 -9.63 17.99 -16.90
C ALA A 199 -10.75 17.46 -17.78
N GLY A 200 -11.21 16.23 -17.52
CA GLY A 200 -12.36 15.63 -18.22
C GLY A 200 -13.67 16.42 -17.99
N MET A 201 -13.91 16.81 -16.75
CA MET A 201 -15.09 17.62 -16.40
C MET A 201 -15.07 19.00 -17.08
N LEU A 202 -13.89 19.65 -17.13
CA LEU A 202 -13.72 20.91 -17.84
C LEU A 202 -13.95 20.76 -19.35
N ALA A 203 -13.43 19.68 -19.95
CA ALA A 203 -13.64 19.40 -21.38
C ALA A 203 -15.13 19.18 -21.70
N LEU A 204 -15.84 18.41 -20.87
CA LEU A 204 -17.29 18.23 -20.99
C LEU A 204 -18.04 19.56 -20.86
N PHE A 205 -17.68 20.37 -19.88
CA PHE A 205 -18.30 21.69 -19.69
C PHE A 205 -18.12 22.59 -20.93
N LEU A 206 -16.88 22.64 -21.48
CA LEU A 206 -16.58 23.40 -22.67
C LEU A 206 -17.34 22.87 -23.91
N MET A 207 -17.46 21.55 -24.02
CA MET A 207 -18.23 20.91 -25.08
C MET A 207 -19.73 21.29 -25.00
N VAL A 208 -20.32 21.11 -23.83
CA VAL A 208 -21.76 21.47 -23.62
C VAL A 208 -21.98 22.97 -23.86
N TYR A 209 -21.11 23.82 -23.34
CA TYR A 209 -21.17 25.26 -23.57
C TYR A 209 -21.10 25.62 -25.06
N SER A 210 -20.20 24.95 -25.79
CA SER A 210 -20.07 25.13 -27.24
C SER A 210 -21.35 24.72 -28.00
N ILE A 211 -21.94 23.58 -27.62
CA ILE A 211 -23.21 23.10 -28.22
C ILE A 211 -24.32 24.09 -27.94
N ILE A 212 -24.50 24.56 -26.71
CA ILE A 212 -25.54 25.55 -26.35
C ILE A 212 -25.35 26.84 -27.16
N ARG A 213 -24.12 27.31 -27.28
CA ARG A 213 -23.81 28.57 -27.96
C ARG A 213 -23.98 28.47 -29.48
N ARG A 214 -23.62 27.31 -30.07
CA ARG A 214 -23.67 27.15 -31.54
C ARG A 214 -25.03 26.69 -32.07
N LEU A 215 -25.76 25.86 -31.31
CA LEU A 215 -27.01 25.25 -31.77
C LEU A 215 -28.23 25.80 -31.02
N ALA A 216 -28.29 25.73 -29.71
CA ALA A 216 -29.50 26.05 -28.95
C ALA A 216 -29.90 27.52 -29.06
N ARG A 217 -28.95 28.45 -28.88
CA ARG A 217 -29.27 29.89 -28.94
C ARG A 217 -29.74 30.40 -30.30
N PRO A 218 -29.13 30.01 -31.44
CA PRO A 218 -29.68 30.36 -32.75
C PRO A 218 -31.07 29.79 -32.99
N LEU A 219 -31.34 28.52 -32.64
CA LEU A 219 -32.65 27.89 -32.80
C LEU A 219 -33.77 28.61 -32.03
N GLU A 220 -33.48 29.02 -30.79
CA GLU A 220 -34.45 29.83 -30.00
C GLU A 220 -34.79 31.14 -30.70
N LYS A 221 -33.79 31.85 -31.25
CA LYS A 221 -34.00 33.09 -32.00
C LYS A 221 -34.76 32.87 -33.31
N PHE A 222 -34.49 31.75 -34.02
CA PHE A 222 -35.25 31.40 -35.22
C PHE A 222 -36.74 31.13 -34.90
N SER A 223 -37.00 30.40 -33.81
CA SER A 223 -38.39 30.15 -33.36
C SER A 223 -39.12 31.46 -33.03
N GLU A 224 -38.46 32.38 -32.34
CA GLU A 224 -39.07 33.69 -32.04
C GLU A 224 -39.27 34.52 -33.31
N SER A 225 -38.31 34.55 -34.25
CA SER A 225 -38.47 35.25 -35.53
C SER A 225 -39.60 34.66 -36.36
N ALA A 226 -39.73 33.34 -36.45
CA ALA A 226 -40.82 32.66 -37.14
C ALA A 226 -42.20 33.02 -36.52
N ARG A 227 -42.25 33.11 -35.19
CA ARG A 227 -43.47 33.54 -34.48
C ARG A 227 -43.87 34.99 -34.81
N GLN A 228 -42.89 35.90 -34.89
CA GLN A 228 -43.15 37.29 -35.28
C GLN A 228 -43.62 37.38 -36.71
N ILE A 229 -43.04 36.62 -37.65
CA ILE A 229 -43.48 36.54 -39.04
C ILE A 229 -44.98 36.07 -39.14
N ALA A 230 -45.31 35.02 -38.37
CA ALA A 230 -46.67 34.50 -38.30
C ALA A 230 -47.71 35.52 -37.76
N LEU A 231 -47.26 36.51 -36.95
CA LEU A 231 -48.07 37.61 -36.46
C LEU A 231 -48.13 38.77 -37.45
N GLY A 232 -47.65 38.64 -38.70
CA GLY A 232 -47.64 39.61 -39.74
C GLY A 232 -46.54 40.69 -39.67
N ARG A 233 -45.52 40.47 -38.84
CA ARG A 233 -44.37 41.36 -38.76
C ARG A 233 -43.27 40.84 -39.67
N PHE A 234 -43.17 41.36 -40.88
CA PHE A 234 -42.21 40.90 -41.90
C PHE A 234 -40.88 41.68 -41.91
N ASP A 235 -40.69 42.65 -41.00
CA ASP A 235 -39.47 43.44 -40.87
C ASP A 235 -38.46 42.87 -39.80
N VAL A 236 -38.71 41.67 -39.26
CA VAL A 236 -37.91 41.05 -38.23
C VAL A 236 -36.57 40.63 -38.79
N LYS A 237 -35.47 41.04 -38.12
CA LYS A 237 -34.10 40.60 -38.47
C LYS A 237 -33.90 39.17 -38.02
N LEU A 238 -33.62 38.28 -38.97
CA LEU A 238 -33.20 36.91 -38.68
C LEU A 238 -31.84 36.89 -38.00
N PRO A 239 -31.56 35.91 -37.10
CA PRO A 239 -30.27 35.78 -36.43
C PRO A 239 -29.16 35.52 -37.43
N ASN A 240 -28.03 36.24 -37.27
CA ASN A 240 -26.87 36.06 -38.14
C ASN A 240 -26.21 34.69 -37.87
N VAL A 241 -26.02 33.87 -38.88
CA VAL A 241 -25.49 32.53 -38.84
C VAL A 241 -24.14 32.50 -39.56
N HIS A 242 -23.10 32.03 -38.89
CA HIS A 242 -21.75 31.92 -39.45
C HIS A 242 -21.36 30.46 -39.72
N SER A 243 -22.25 29.50 -39.56
CA SER A 243 -22.05 28.10 -39.86
C SER A 243 -22.46 27.78 -41.31
N ASN A 244 -21.88 26.72 -41.85
CA ASN A 244 -22.19 26.16 -43.17
C ASN A 244 -22.84 24.78 -43.01
N ASP A 245 -23.83 24.72 -42.14
CA ASP A 245 -24.55 23.50 -41.73
C ASP A 245 -26.09 23.74 -41.89
N GLU A 246 -26.88 22.80 -41.36
CA GLU A 246 -28.36 22.81 -41.41
C GLU A 246 -28.96 24.09 -40.78
N ILE A 247 -28.21 24.78 -39.91
CA ILE A 247 -28.64 26.06 -39.33
C ILE A 247 -28.63 27.18 -40.37
N LYS A 248 -27.68 27.12 -41.32
CA LYS A 248 -27.66 28.06 -42.45
C LYS A 248 -28.80 27.77 -43.40
N ASP A 249 -29.07 26.51 -43.74
CA ASP A 249 -30.19 26.13 -44.58
C ASP A 249 -31.54 26.56 -44.02
N LEU A 250 -31.68 26.47 -42.68
CA LEU A 250 -32.84 26.97 -41.95
C LEU A 250 -32.96 28.52 -42.05
N HIS A 251 -31.84 29.22 -41.91
CA HIS A 251 -31.79 30.68 -42.07
C HIS A 251 -32.27 31.10 -43.48
N ASP A 252 -31.69 30.47 -44.49
CA ASP A 252 -31.99 30.82 -45.89
C ASP A 252 -33.44 30.50 -46.25
N SER A 253 -33.97 29.39 -45.77
CA SER A 253 -35.38 28.99 -45.96
C SER A 253 -36.37 29.97 -45.27
N LEU A 254 -36.07 30.35 -44.02
CA LEU A 254 -36.88 31.35 -43.29
C LEU A 254 -36.79 32.71 -43.93
N SER A 255 -35.63 33.14 -44.41
CA SER A 255 -35.43 34.39 -45.13
C SER A 255 -36.23 34.44 -46.41
N TYR A 256 -36.21 33.36 -47.21
CA TYR A 256 -37.01 33.25 -48.42
C TYR A 256 -38.52 33.32 -48.14
N MET A 257 -38.98 32.58 -47.12
CA MET A 257 -40.40 32.62 -46.69
C MET A 257 -40.82 34.00 -46.25
N GLN A 258 -40.00 34.70 -45.45
CA GLN A 258 -40.26 36.07 -44.97
C GLN A 258 -40.44 37.03 -46.16
N HIS A 259 -39.53 37.01 -47.13
CA HIS A 259 -39.62 37.89 -48.32
C HIS A 259 -40.82 37.56 -49.16
N SER A 260 -41.13 36.30 -49.41
CA SER A 260 -42.25 35.87 -50.18
C SER A 260 -43.61 36.32 -49.55
N LEU A 261 -43.73 36.09 -48.22
CA LEU A 261 -44.96 36.54 -47.50
C LEU A 261 -45.11 38.06 -47.48
N SER A 262 -44.01 38.79 -47.30
CA SER A 262 -44.02 40.26 -47.34
C SER A 262 -44.48 40.78 -48.71
N ALA A 263 -43.96 40.18 -49.81
CA ALA A 263 -44.37 40.56 -51.17
C ALA A 263 -45.84 40.28 -51.41
N TYR A 264 -46.34 39.10 -51.04
CA TYR A 264 -47.76 38.74 -51.17
C TYR A 264 -48.68 39.70 -50.42
N VAL A 265 -48.38 40.09 -49.19
CA VAL A 265 -49.20 40.99 -48.40
C VAL A 265 -49.18 42.37 -49.01
N THR A 266 -48.05 42.87 -49.51
CA THR A 266 -47.94 44.15 -50.18
C THR A 266 -48.80 44.19 -51.48
N GLU A 267 -48.78 43.13 -52.28
CA GLU A 267 -49.54 42.99 -53.51
C GLU A 267 -51.02 42.94 -53.20
N LEU A 268 -51.43 42.16 -52.17
CA LEU A 268 -52.85 42.15 -51.72
C LEU A 268 -53.33 43.52 -51.27
N GLN A 269 -52.55 44.24 -50.51
CA GLN A 269 -52.88 45.60 -50.06
C GLN A 269 -53.04 46.61 -51.25
N ALA A 270 -52.10 46.51 -52.23
CA ALA A 270 -52.15 47.32 -53.43
C ALA A 270 -53.40 47.03 -54.27
N THR A 271 -53.77 45.75 -54.38
CA THR A 271 -54.92 45.29 -55.13
C THR A 271 -56.25 45.72 -54.44
N THR A 272 -56.31 45.67 -53.12
CA THR A 272 -57.50 46.12 -52.34
C THR A 272 -57.63 47.61 -52.39
N ALA A 273 -56.58 48.39 -52.24
CA ALA A 273 -56.57 49.84 -52.34
C ALA A 273 -56.95 50.35 -53.77
N SER A 274 -56.62 49.59 -54.83
CA SER A 274 -57.06 49.92 -56.19
C SER A 274 -58.55 49.60 -56.44
N LYS A 275 -59.13 48.59 -55.80
CA LYS A 275 -60.55 48.28 -55.84
C LYS A 275 -61.40 49.35 -55.12
N GLU A 276 -60.96 49.78 -53.95
CA GLU A 276 -61.65 50.86 -53.19
C GLU A 276 -61.61 52.22 -53.88
N ARG A 277 -60.73 52.44 -54.83
CA ARG A 277 -60.72 53.69 -55.66
C ARG A 277 -61.61 53.62 -56.87
N ILE A 278 -62.15 52.45 -57.18
CA ILE A 278 -63.04 52.26 -58.41
C ILE A 278 -64.49 52.17 -58.00
N GLU A 279 -64.85 51.98 -56.75
CA GLU A 279 -66.19 52.18 -56.17
C GLU A 279 -66.32 53.62 -55.73
#